data_7d92554a0d328ebb8f82dce87490ed49
#
_entry.id   7d92554a0d328ebb8f82dce87490ed49
#
_cell.length_a   1.000
_cell.length_b   1.000
_cell.length_c   1.000
_cell.angle_alpha   90.00
_cell.angle_beta   90.00
_cell.angle_gamma   90.00
#
_symmetry.space_group_name_H-M   'P 1'
#
loop_
_entity.id
_entity.type
_entity.pdbx_description
1 polymer ?
#
loop_
_entity_poly.entity_id
_entity_poly.type
_entity_poly.pdbx_seq_one_letter_code
_entity_poly.pdbx_strand_id
1 'polypeptide(L)' 'MGYDPEAVSETVTYTVPGMSCEHCRAAVSEEVSGVAGVETVEVDLDRKLVTVRGTGLDDARLRDAIEEAGYAAA' A
#
# COMPACT_ATOMS: atom_id res chain seq x y z
N MET A 1 -19.53 -19.34 12.33
CA MET A 1 -19.33 -18.71 12.60
C MET A 1 -19.32 -17.56 12.18
N GLY A 2 -19.58 -16.90 12.00
CA GLY A 2 -19.72 -15.55 11.64
C GLY A 2 -18.48 -14.75 11.35
N TYR A 3 -17.40 -15.39 11.25
CA TYR A 3 -16.19 -14.66 10.95
C TYR A 3 -16.19 -14.24 9.48
N ASP A 4 -16.07 -12.94 9.25
CA ASP A 4 -16.00 -12.39 7.89
C ASP A 4 -14.75 -11.52 7.81
N PRO A 5 -13.71 -12.00 7.15
CA PRO A 5 -12.46 -11.22 7.07
C PRO A 5 -12.64 -9.89 6.38
N GLU A 6 -13.62 -9.78 5.50
CA GLU A 6 -13.83 -8.50 4.82
C GLU A 6 -14.44 -7.45 5.73
N ALA A 7 -15.13 -7.88 6.76
CA ALA A 7 -15.73 -6.94 7.69
C ALA A 7 -14.70 -6.26 8.57
N VAL A 8 -13.51 -6.86 8.72
CA VAL A 8 -12.46 -6.32 9.58
C VAL A 8 -11.27 -5.81 8.79
N SER A 9 -11.29 -5.97 7.47
CA SER A 9 -10.18 -5.53 6.64
C SER A 9 -10.54 -4.27 5.89
N GLU A 10 -9.58 -3.36 5.81
CA GLU A 10 -9.72 -2.13 5.04
C GLU A 10 -8.90 -2.26 3.77
N THR A 11 -9.33 -1.58 2.73
CA THR A 11 -8.62 -1.56 1.47
C THR A 11 -8.44 -0.12 1.04
N VAL A 12 -7.20 0.27 0.79
CA VAL A 12 -6.86 1.62 0.36
C VAL A 12 -6.01 1.51 -0.89
N THR A 13 -6.32 2.32 -1.88
CA THR A 13 -5.57 2.31 -3.13
C THR A 13 -4.98 3.68 -3.38
N TYR A 14 -3.69 3.71 -3.75
CA TYR A 14 -2.99 4.95 -4.07
C TYR A 14 -2.48 4.87 -5.50
N THR A 15 -2.48 6.01 -6.17
CA THR A 15 -1.85 6.13 -7.48
C THR A 15 -0.44 6.68 -7.26
N VAL A 16 0.55 5.99 -7.79
CA VAL A 16 1.96 6.39 -7.64
C VAL A 16 2.57 6.50 -9.05
N PRO A 17 2.42 7.66 -9.69
CA PRO A 17 2.80 7.79 -11.10
C PRO A 17 4.29 7.55 -11.39
N GLY A 18 5.16 7.79 -10.41
CA GLY A 18 6.59 7.60 -10.60
C GLY A 18 7.04 6.15 -10.59
N MET A 19 6.14 5.25 -10.24
CA MET A 19 6.46 3.84 -10.12
C MET A 19 6.45 3.20 -11.50
N SER A 20 7.61 2.74 -11.99
CA SER A 20 7.67 2.25 -13.36
C SER A 20 8.54 1.00 -13.55
N CYS A 21 9.10 0.44 -12.48
CA CYS A 21 9.95 -0.75 -12.63
C CYS A 21 9.86 -1.63 -11.39
N GLU A 22 10.44 -2.83 -11.49
CA GLU A 22 10.41 -3.79 -10.40
C GLU A 22 11.06 -3.25 -9.13
N HIS A 23 12.13 -2.48 -9.28
CA HIS A 23 12.78 -1.89 -8.11
C HIS A 23 11.85 -0.92 -7.39
N CYS A 24 11.10 -0.15 -8.16
CA CYS A 24 10.13 0.78 -7.60
C CYS A 24 9.06 0.02 -6.83
N ARG A 25 8.54 -1.05 -7.45
CA ARG A 25 7.53 -1.88 -6.82
C ARG A 25 8.03 -2.46 -5.51
N ALA A 26 9.24 -3.01 -5.53
CA ALA A 26 9.81 -3.63 -4.35
C ALA A 26 10.02 -2.63 -3.23
N ALA A 27 10.52 -1.44 -3.56
CA ALA A 27 10.76 -0.40 -2.56
C ALA A 27 9.47 0.05 -1.90
N VAL A 28 8.44 0.33 -2.71
CA VAL A 28 7.15 0.77 -2.18
C VAL A 28 6.53 -0.33 -1.34
N SER A 29 6.53 -1.57 -1.84
CA SER A 29 5.94 -2.69 -1.14
C SER A 29 6.61 -2.91 0.21
N GLU A 30 7.93 -2.81 0.26
CA GLU A 30 8.68 -3.03 1.49
C GLU A 30 8.38 -1.95 2.52
N GLU A 31 8.39 -0.68 2.10
CA GLU A 31 8.11 0.41 3.03
C GLU A 31 6.68 0.38 3.54
N VAL A 32 5.73 0.15 2.64
CA VAL A 32 4.32 0.14 3.02
C VAL A 32 4.00 -1.04 3.92
N SER A 33 4.61 -2.20 3.65
CA SER A 33 4.34 -3.37 4.48
C SER A 33 4.86 -3.22 5.90
N GLY A 34 5.75 -2.27 6.13
CA GLY A 34 6.24 -1.98 7.49
C GLY A 34 5.31 -1.09 8.30
N VAL A 35 4.25 -0.59 7.71
CA VAL A 35 3.31 0.28 8.42
C VAL A 35 2.40 -0.57 9.30
N ALA A 36 2.13 -0.09 10.51
CA ALA A 36 1.28 -0.83 11.45
C ALA A 36 -0.11 -1.03 10.85
N GLY A 37 -0.63 -2.23 10.99
CA GLY A 37 -1.96 -2.57 10.51
C GLY A 37 -2.00 -3.12 9.10
N VAL A 38 -0.92 -3.00 8.35
CA VAL A 38 -0.88 -3.49 6.97
C VAL A 38 -0.70 -5.00 6.96
N GLU A 39 -1.59 -5.69 6.26
CA GLU A 39 -1.53 -7.14 6.12
C GLU A 39 -1.04 -7.55 4.75
N THR A 40 -1.47 -6.86 3.71
CA THR A 40 -1.15 -7.21 2.34
C THR A 40 -0.92 -5.95 1.53
N VAL A 41 0.07 -5.98 0.66
CA VAL A 41 0.35 -4.90 -0.27
C VAL A 41 0.41 -5.49 -1.67
N GLU A 42 -0.35 -4.92 -2.59
CA GLU A 42 -0.32 -5.31 -4.00
C GLU A 42 0.05 -4.10 -4.82
N VAL A 43 0.96 -4.28 -5.76
CA VAL A 43 1.42 -3.21 -6.62
C VAL A 43 1.15 -3.58 -8.08
N ASP A 44 0.48 -2.68 -8.79
CA ASP A 44 0.19 -2.85 -10.21
C ASP A 44 1.02 -1.81 -10.97
N LEU A 45 2.08 -2.26 -11.62
CA LEU A 45 2.96 -1.34 -12.34
C LEU A 45 2.33 -0.78 -13.60
N ASP A 46 1.46 -1.56 -14.23
CA ASP A 46 0.81 -1.10 -15.46
C ASP A 46 -0.09 0.09 -15.18
N ARG A 47 -0.82 0.04 -14.09
CA ARG A 47 -1.75 1.11 -13.71
C ARG A 47 -1.15 2.07 -12.70
N LYS A 48 0.02 1.74 -12.18
CA LYS A 48 0.74 2.52 -11.18
C LYS A 48 -0.09 2.69 -9.90
N LEU A 49 -0.68 1.59 -9.48
CA LEU A 49 -1.53 1.57 -8.29
C LEU A 49 -0.89 0.73 -7.19
N VAL A 50 -1.05 1.19 -5.97
CA VAL A 50 -0.64 0.44 -4.78
C VAL A 50 -1.90 0.20 -3.97
N THR A 51 -2.26 -1.06 -3.78
CA THR A 51 -3.43 -1.45 -3.00
C THR A 51 -2.95 -2.03 -1.69
N VAL A 52 -3.41 -1.46 -0.60
CA VAL A 52 -3.02 -1.86 0.74
C VAL A 52 -4.24 -2.40 1.46
N ARG A 53 -4.09 -3.56 2.07
CA ARG A 53 -5.15 -4.17 2.86
C ARG A 53 -4.67 -4.39 4.28
N GLY A 54 -5.54 -4.15 5.22
CA GLY A 54 -5.19 -4.36 6.62
C GLY A 54 -6.27 -3.82 7.52
N THR A 55 -5.91 -3.59 8.79
CA THR A 55 -6.84 -3.14 9.80
C THR A 55 -6.25 -1.92 10.50
N GLY A 56 -7.09 -0.91 10.72
CA GLY A 56 -6.64 0.31 11.39
C GLY A 56 -5.62 1.07 10.60
N LEU A 57 -5.79 1.11 9.29
CA LEU A 57 -4.84 1.77 8.41
C LEU A 57 -4.90 3.28 8.59
N ASP A 58 -3.72 3.92 8.58
CA ASP A 58 -3.59 5.36 8.72
C ASP A 58 -3.10 5.91 7.39
N ASP A 59 -3.92 6.72 6.74
CA ASP A 59 -3.61 7.28 5.43
C ASP A 59 -2.29 8.06 5.45
N ALA A 60 -2.06 8.87 6.49
CA ALA A 60 -0.84 9.66 6.57
C ALA A 60 0.40 8.78 6.66
N ARG A 61 0.31 7.68 7.40
CA ARG A 61 1.46 6.78 7.52
C ARG A 61 1.71 6.01 6.23
N LEU A 62 0.64 5.65 5.52
CA LEU A 62 0.80 4.97 4.24
C LEU A 62 1.44 5.88 3.21
N ARG A 63 1.01 7.14 3.17
CA ARG A 63 1.61 8.12 2.26
C ARG A 63 3.07 8.38 2.62
N ASP A 64 3.37 8.47 3.91
CA ASP A 64 4.75 8.63 4.36
C ASP A 64 5.61 7.47 3.91
N ALA A 65 5.09 6.25 4.00
CA ALA A 65 5.84 5.08 3.58
C ALA A 65 6.16 5.12 2.08
N ILE A 66 5.20 5.56 1.28
CA ILE A 66 5.42 5.70 -0.16
C ILE A 66 6.50 6.75 -0.41
N GLU A 67 6.49 7.85 0.35
CA GLU A 67 7.51 8.88 0.21
C GLU A 67 8.87 8.40 0.66
N GLU A 68 8.93 7.58 1.71
CA GLU A 68 10.18 7.01 2.16
C GLU A 68 10.80 6.11 1.09
N ALA A 69 9.96 5.50 0.29
CA ALA A 69 10.45 4.69 -0.83
C ALA A 69 10.95 5.54 -1.99
N GLY A 70 10.77 6.86 -1.91
CA GLY A 70 11.24 7.77 -2.94
C GLY A 70 10.17 8.16 -3.95
N TYR A 71 8.90 7.91 -3.66
CA TYR A 71 7.81 8.20 -4.58
C TYR A 71 6.73 9.00 -3.87
N ALA A 72 5.77 9.50 -4.63
CA ALA A 72 4.69 10.28 -4.07
C ALA A 72 3.36 9.71 -4.54
N ALA A 73 2.43 9.58 -3.62
CA ALA A 73 1.07 9.19 -3.95
C ALA A 73 0.34 10.40 -4.52
N ALA A 74 -0.34 10.18 -5.62
CA ALA A 74 -1.10 11.24 -6.27
C ALA A 74 -2.48 11.39 -5.61
#